data_df50bc9ce51e7c3a482bcd0e6387d5ca
#
_entry.id   df50bc9ce51e7c3a482bcd0e6387d5ca
#
_cell.length_a   1.000
_cell.length_b   1.000
_cell.length_c   1.000
_cell.angle_alpha   90.00
_cell.angle_beta   90.00
_cell.angle_gamma   90.00
#
_symmetry.space_group_name_H-M   'P 1'
#
loop_
_entity.id
_entity.type
_entity.pdbx_description
1 polymer ?
#
loop_
_entity_poly.entity_id
_entity_poly.type
_entity_poly.pdbx_seq_one_letter_code
_entity_poly.pdbx_strand_id
1 'polypeptide(L)'
;MLSSFVKRQAMTPTMVDRDTFVRNLRLSKLLTAQQFRAATEKLRDVDEAREIAKALASWKLLTKFQAKMLLLGRNTGFFLGPYKILDQLGQGGMGRVYKAVHQTMNRVVALKVLAPQVVESERAHELFLREVQAAAQLHHPNIVLAYDANELEGRHFLAMEFVDGPNLERYVKKNGPLPIELACEVIFQAATGLQYAHEKGMVHRDIKPANLLLQQDANSRTVQVKILDFGLARFTQPDWSHASETILSKQNTVMGTPDFLSPEQSKDLHETDIRSDLYSLGCTFHYLLTGQVPFPGGSIVDKLIRHNKEEAVPVDELRPGVPKTVADIVRKLMAKKPTDRFQTPDDLLNVLAPHAAPSMMDWTTTTPSLSSLGRISSENIELPEEVQVDTEPRAQTSTQISDAESILDWVDVNRKQRRRVRRFVLAAVLALGLLGLTVAGVLAWIWLGTAP
;
A
#
# COMPACT_ATOMS: atom_id res chain seq x y z
N MET A 1 -36.92 25.36 -25.17
CA MET A 1 -37.09 24.12 -24.39
C MET A 1 -35.86 23.97 -23.53
N LEU A 2 -36.02 24.29 -22.26
CA LEU A 2 -34.95 24.36 -21.25
C LEU A 2 -34.64 22.93 -20.73
N SER A 3 -33.47 22.41 -21.02
CA SER A 3 -32.97 21.17 -20.45
C SER A 3 -32.36 21.48 -19.08
N SER A 4 -33.04 21.01 -18.04
CA SER A 4 -32.62 21.15 -16.64
C SER A 4 -31.39 20.27 -16.35
N PHE A 5 -30.22 20.91 -16.26
CA PHE A 5 -29.05 20.32 -15.63
C PHE A 5 -29.29 20.21 -14.12
N VAL A 6 -29.65 19.03 -13.65
CA VAL A 6 -29.63 18.71 -12.23
C VAL A 6 -28.14 18.58 -11.81
N LYS A 7 -27.60 19.61 -11.19
CA LYS A 7 -26.33 19.55 -10.44
C LYS A 7 -26.51 18.53 -9.32
N ARG A 8 -25.87 17.35 -9.43
CA ARG A 8 -25.66 16.47 -8.28
C ARG A 8 -24.76 17.21 -7.29
N GLN A 9 -25.34 17.73 -6.23
CA GLN A 9 -24.60 18.21 -5.08
C GLN A 9 -23.84 17.01 -4.47
N ALA A 10 -22.54 17.13 -4.33
CA ALA A 10 -21.74 16.21 -3.55
C ALA A 10 -22.22 16.27 -2.10
N MET A 11 -22.90 15.21 -1.65
CA MET A 11 -23.32 15.07 -0.25
C MET A 11 -22.06 14.88 0.59
N THR A 12 -21.71 15.85 1.41
CA THR A 12 -20.80 15.65 2.54
C THR A 12 -21.31 14.47 3.35
N PRO A 13 -20.48 13.48 3.71
CA PRO A 13 -20.92 12.33 4.49
C PRO A 13 -21.48 12.84 5.83
N THR A 14 -22.79 12.72 6.00
CA THR A 14 -23.49 13.14 7.22
C THR A 14 -23.04 12.23 8.34
N MET A 15 -22.47 12.80 9.41
CA MET A 15 -22.12 12.05 10.61
C MET A 15 -23.40 11.47 11.24
N VAL A 16 -23.28 10.27 11.80
CA VAL A 16 -24.40 9.61 12.46
C VAL A 16 -24.74 10.29 13.79
N ASP A 17 -26.03 10.20 14.18
CA ASP A 17 -26.49 10.61 15.51
C ASP A 17 -25.91 9.72 16.61
N ARG A 18 -26.10 10.17 17.86
CA ARG A 18 -25.65 9.49 19.09
C ARG A 18 -26.07 8.02 19.15
N ASP A 19 -27.35 7.75 18.93
CA ASP A 19 -27.89 6.40 19.12
C ASP A 19 -27.40 5.43 18.06
N THR A 20 -27.26 5.90 16.84
CA THR A 20 -26.64 5.16 15.73
C THR A 20 -25.15 4.91 16.02
N PHE A 21 -24.42 5.90 16.53
CA PHE A 21 -23.01 5.73 16.90
C PHE A 21 -22.85 4.67 18.01
N VAL A 22 -23.61 4.75 19.10
CA VAL A 22 -23.55 3.79 20.22
C VAL A 22 -23.95 2.39 19.76
N ARG A 23 -24.99 2.28 18.93
CA ARG A 23 -25.38 1.01 18.31
C ARG A 23 -24.26 0.42 17.45
N ASN A 24 -23.63 1.23 16.59
CA ASN A 24 -22.52 0.81 15.74
C ASN A 24 -21.29 0.42 16.57
N LEU A 25 -20.97 1.17 17.63
CA LEU A 25 -19.92 0.84 18.57
C LEU A 25 -20.13 -0.54 19.20
N ARG A 26 -21.36 -0.85 19.65
CA ARG A 26 -21.70 -2.17 20.18
C ARG A 26 -21.55 -3.28 19.13
N LEU A 27 -22.06 -3.06 17.93
CA LEU A 27 -22.00 -4.03 16.83
C LEU A 27 -20.58 -4.25 16.30
N SER A 28 -19.72 -3.25 16.40
CA SER A 28 -18.33 -3.31 15.94
C SER A 28 -17.47 -4.30 16.72
N LYS A 29 -17.85 -4.65 17.95
CA LYS A 29 -17.09 -5.50 18.88
C LYS A 29 -15.66 -4.96 19.18
N LEU A 30 -15.43 -3.66 18.98
CA LEU A 30 -14.15 -3.02 19.29
C LEU A 30 -13.84 -3.00 20.78
N LEU A 31 -14.88 -2.90 21.62
CA LEU A 31 -14.80 -2.88 23.07
C LEU A 31 -15.31 -4.20 23.65
N THR A 32 -14.73 -4.60 24.78
CA THR A 32 -15.30 -5.67 25.60
C THR A 32 -16.65 -5.24 26.19
N ALA A 33 -17.48 -6.19 26.62
CA ALA A 33 -18.77 -5.88 27.24
C ALA A 33 -18.61 -4.98 28.49
N GLN A 34 -17.56 -5.17 29.28
CA GLN A 34 -17.25 -4.36 30.46
C GLN A 34 -16.85 -2.93 30.06
N GLN A 35 -15.91 -2.79 29.07
CA GLN A 35 -15.49 -1.47 28.55
C GLN A 35 -16.67 -0.71 27.95
N PHE A 36 -17.53 -1.39 27.19
CA PHE A 36 -18.70 -0.76 26.58
C PHE A 36 -19.65 -0.22 27.64
N ARG A 37 -20.00 -1.02 28.70
CA ARG A 37 -20.87 -0.58 29.79
C ARG A 37 -20.28 0.61 30.54
N ALA A 38 -18.99 0.53 30.92
CA ALA A 38 -18.33 1.62 31.65
C ALA A 38 -18.26 2.91 30.82
N ALA A 39 -18.01 2.79 29.50
CA ALA A 39 -17.98 3.93 28.61
C ALA A 39 -19.37 4.57 28.43
N THR A 40 -20.41 3.78 28.18
CA THR A 40 -21.77 4.29 27.99
C THR A 40 -22.36 4.91 29.28
N GLU A 41 -22.00 4.40 30.45
CA GLU A 41 -22.39 5.01 31.74
C GLU A 41 -21.74 6.40 31.92
N LYS A 42 -20.41 6.50 31.68
CA LYS A 42 -19.69 7.79 31.80
C LYS A 42 -20.15 8.84 30.79
N LEU A 43 -20.61 8.41 29.60
CA LEU A 43 -21.02 9.27 28.51
C LEU A 43 -22.56 9.37 28.40
N ARG A 44 -23.28 9.03 29.46
CA ARG A 44 -24.74 8.99 29.44
C ARG A 44 -25.37 10.34 29.10
N ASP A 45 -24.77 11.42 29.59
CA ASP A 45 -25.28 12.79 29.45
C ASP A 45 -24.63 13.55 28.26
N VAL A 46 -23.91 12.83 27.38
CA VAL A 46 -23.29 13.41 26.17
C VAL A 46 -24.16 13.09 24.96
N ASP A 47 -24.75 14.13 24.35
CA ASP A 47 -25.70 13.96 23.26
C ASP A 47 -25.03 13.88 21.88
N GLU A 48 -23.82 14.44 21.71
CA GLU A 48 -23.15 14.45 20.43
C GLU A 48 -22.27 13.21 20.21
N ALA A 49 -22.52 12.48 19.11
CA ALA A 49 -21.71 11.33 18.70
C ALA A 49 -20.21 11.67 18.54
N ARG A 50 -19.91 12.90 18.12
CA ARG A 50 -18.54 13.40 17.93
C ARG A 50 -17.80 13.52 19.26
N GLU A 51 -18.44 14.02 20.31
CA GLU A 51 -17.83 14.15 21.64
C GLU A 51 -17.63 12.78 22.28
N ILE A 52 -18.58 11.85 22.10
CA ILE A 52 -18.43 10.44 22.51
C ILE A 52 -17.21 9.82 21.81
N ALA A 53 -17.06 10.00 20.50
CA ALA A 53 -15.93 9.48 19.72
C ALA A 53 -14.59 10.04 20.20
N LYS A 54 -14.52 11.36 20.49
CA LYS A 54 -13.33 12.02 21.05
C LYS A 54 -12.98 11.47 22.43
N ALA A 55 -13.95 11.33 23.32
CA ALA A 55 -13.74 10.78 24.67
C ALA A 55 -13.19 9.33 24.60
N LEU A 56 -13.79 8.47 23.77
CA LEU A 56 -13.32 7.10 23.60
C LEU A 56 -11.90 7.02 23.01
N ALA A 57 -11.56 7.93 22.10
CA ALA A 57 -10.21 8.02 21.55
C ALA A 57 -9.21 8.54 22.60
N SER A 58 -9.54 9.55 23.40
CA SER A 58 -8.70 10.08 24.48
C SER A 58 -8.44 9.04 25.57
N TRP A 59 -9.42 8.22 25.89
CA TRP A 59 -9.29 7.08 26.81
C TRP A 59 -8.53 5.90 26.21
N LYS A 60 -8.06 5.99 24.93
CA LYS A 60 -7.38 4.92 24.21
C LYS A 60 -8.22 3.62 24.05
N LEU A 61 -9.53 3.72 24.19
CA LEU A 61 -10.47 2.63 23.94
C LEU A 61 -10.68 2.42 22.44
N LEU A 62 -10.61 3.50 21.65
CA LEU A 62 -10.62 3.48 20.18
C LEU A 62 -9.39 4.18 19.62
N THR A 63 -8.98 3.82 18.43
CA THR A 63 -8.07 4.65 17.64
C THR A 63 -8.85 5.78 16.96
N LYS A 64 -8.15 6.85 16.53
CA LYS A 64 -8.78 7.94 15.76
C LYS A 64 -9.46 7.42 14.49
N PHE A 65 -8.82 6.47 13.81
CA PHE A 65 -9.38 5.81 12.63
C PHE A 65 -10.69 5.06 12.96
N GLN A 66 -10.69 4.23 14.01
CA GLN A 66 -11.88 3.49 14.44
C GLN A 66 -13.03 4.44 14.81
N ALA A 67 -12.74 5.49 15.60
CA ALA A 67 -13.71 6.51 15.97
C ALA A 67 -14.29 7.22 14.73
N LYS A 68 -13.44 7.61 13.76
CA LYS A 68 -13.86 8.21 12.50
C LYS A 68 -14.76 7.26 11.69
N MET A 69 -14.40 5.98 11.60
CA MET A 69 -15.22 5.01 10.84
C MET A 69 -16.59 4.80 11.47
N LEU A 70 -16.68 4.76 12.79
CA LEU A 70 -17.97 4.68 13.52
C LEU A 70 -18.84 5.94 13.29
N LEU A 71 -18.24 7.14 13.30
CA LEU A 71 -18.92 8.41 12.98
C LEU A 71 -19.45 8.45 11.54
N LEU A 72 -18.78 7.77 10.61
CA LEU A 72 -19.23 7.59 9.23
C LEU A 72 -20.26 6.44 9.09
N GLY A 73 -20.82 5.96 10.19
CA GLY A 73 -21.89 4.95 10.20
C GLY A 73 -21.41 3.50 10.05
N ARG A 74 -20.11 3.22 10.09
CA ARG A 74 -19.59 1.86 9.95
C ARG A 74 -19.66 1.10 11.26
N ASN A 75 -20.06 -0.16 11.18
CA ASN A 75 -20.08 -1.09 12.29
C ASN A 75 -19.34 -2.40 12.00
N THR A 76 -18.74 -2.53 10.81
CA THR A 76 -17.98 -3.70 10.33
C THR A 76 -16.67 -3.28 9.67
N GLY A 77 -15.78 -4.25 9.38
CA GLY A 77 -14.50 -3.98 8.74
C GLY A 77 -13.39 -3.57 9.71
N PHE A 78 -13.61 -3.72 11.01
CA PHE A 78 -12.61 -3.49 12.05
C PHE A 78 -11.76 -4.72 12.36
N PHE A 79 -12.14 -5.86 11.83
CA PHE A 79 -11.42 -7.13 11.98
C PHE A 79 -11.29 -7.82 10.63
N LEU A 80 -10.16 -8.48 10.42
CA LEU A 80 -9.94 -9.43 9.34
C LEU A 80 -9.34 -10.69 9.99
N GLY A 81 -10.18 -11.72 10.23
CA GLY A 81 -9.77 -12.87 11.02
C GLY A 81 -9.21 -12.46 12.39
N PRO A 82 -7.97 -12.88 12.72
CA PRO A 82 -7.33 -12.56 14.01
C PRO A 82 -6.78 -11.12 14.07
N TYR A 83 -6.85 -10.34 12.99
CA TYR A 83 -6.27 -9.01 12.90
C TYR A 83 -7.31 -7.94 13.23
N LYS A 84 -7.10 -7.18 14.33
CA LYS A 84 -7.87 -5.97 14.66
C LYS A 84 -7.24 -4.77 13.98
N ILE A 85 -7.98 -4.09 13.12
CA ILE A 85 -7.53 -2.91 12.37
C ILE A 85 -7.42 -1.72 13.32
N LEU A 86 -6.27 -1.07 13.33
CA LEU A 86 -5.97 0.09 14.17
C LEU A 86 -6.01 1.39 13.36
N ASP A 87 -5.44 1.38 12.14
CA ASP A 87 -5.33 2.57 11.29
C ASP A 87 -5.19 2.17 9.82
N GLN A 88 -5.38 3.11 8.90
CA GLN A 88 -5.09 2.95 7.49
C GLN A 88 -3.77 3.67 7.16
N LEU A 89 -2.75 2.90 6.73
CA LEU A 89 -1.42 3.41 6.40
C LEU A 89 -1.33 3.95 4.98
N GLY A 90 -2.09 3.35 4.06
CA GLY A 90 -2.08 3.73 2.64
C GLY A 90 -3.16 3.04 1.83
N GLN A 91 -3.36 3.57 0.63
CA GLN A 91 -4.22 3.01 -0.40
C GLN A 91 -3.55 3.21 -1.75
N GLY A 92 -3.61 2.21 -2.60
CA GLY A 92 -3.08 2.25 -3.96
C GLY A 92 -3.85 1.28 -4.86
N GLY A 93 -3.43 1.16 -6.09
CA GLY A 93 -4.09 0.30 -7.06
C GLY A 93 -4.09 -1.19 -6.69
N MET A 94 -3.09 -1.65 -5.93
CA MET A 94 -3.02 -3.03 -5.43
C MET A 94 -3.97 -3.32 -4.26
N GLY A 95 -4.51 -2.28 -3.61
CA GLY A 95 -5.35 -2.45 -2.42
C GLY A 95 -5.06 -1.46 -1.32
N ARG A 96 -5.27 -1.88 -0.08
CA ARG A 96 -5.11 -1.03 1.10
C ARG A 96 -4.16 -1.65 2.09
N VAL A 97 -3.37 -0.80 2.72
CA VAL A 97 -2.47 -1.20 3.81
C VAL A 97 -3.00 -0.63 5.11
N TYR A 98 -3.17 -1.50 6.11
CA TYR A 98 -3.64 -1.14 7.44
C TYR A 98 -2.56 -1.41 8.48
N LYS A 99 -2.51 -0.59 9.52
CA LYS A 99 -1.90 -0.96 10.80
C LYS A 99 -2.90 -1.84 11.54
N ALA A 100 -2.49 -3.01 11.95
CA ALA A 100 -3.35 -3.95 12.66
C ALA A 100 -2.60 -4.60 13.83
N VAL A 101 -3.32 -5.18 14.77
CA VAL A 101 -2.76 -6.04 15.81
C VAL A 101 -3.30 -7.45 15.65
N HIS A 102 -2.40 -8.43 15.60
CA HIS A 102 -2.76 -9.84 15.68
C HIS A 102 -3.15 -10.17 17.12
N GLN A 103 -4.43 -10.45 17.38
CA GLN A 103 -5.00 -10.51 18.72
C GLN A 103 -4.37 -11.59 19.61
N THR A 104 -4.12 -12.78 19.07
CA THR A 104 -3.54 -13.89 19.83
C THR A 104 -2.05 -13.67 20.12
N MET A 105 -1.29 -13.16 19.14
CA MET A 105 0.17 -12.95 19.29
C MET A 105 0.52 -11.60 19.92
N ASN A 106 -0.48 -10.72 20.09
CA ASN A 106 -0.32 -9.34 20.54
C ASN A 106 0.78 -8.56 19.76
N ARG A 107 0.88 -8.81 18.46
CA ARG A 107 1.89 -8.22 17.57
C ARG A 107 1.24 -7.19 16.64
N VAL A 108 1.84 -6.00 16.57
CA VAL A 108 1.46 -4.99 15.58
C VAL A 108 2.07 -5.37 14.22
N VAL A 109 1.25 -5.31 13.17
CA VAL A 109 1.62 -5.67 11.81
C VAL A 109 1.12 -4.61 10.82
N ALA A 110 1.77 -4.53 9.66
CA ALA A 110 1.19 -3.92 8.47
C ALA A 110 0.42 -5.01 7.71
N LEU A 111 -0.87 -4.77 7.45
CA LEU A 111 -1.77 -5.71 6.81
C LEU A 111 -2.17 -5.16 5.43
N LYS A 112 -1.57 -5.68 4.38
CA LYS A 112 -1.88 -5.32 2.99
C LYS A 112 -3.03 -6.19 2.49
N VAL A 113 -4.20 -5.59 2.31
CA VAL A 113 -5.40 -6.25 1.78
C VAL A 113 -5.50 -5.94 0.31
N LEU A 114 -5.44 -6.98 -0.52
CA LEU A 114 -5.43 -6.82 -1.98
C LEU A 114 -6.80 -6.38 -2.51
N ALA A 115 -6.77 -5.58 -3.56
CA ALA A 115 -7.96 -5.26 -4.32
C ALA A 115 -8.42 -6.52 -5.09
N PRO A 116 -9.74 -6.80 -5.18
CA PRO A 116 -10.25 -8.01 -5.84
C PRO A 116 -9.73 -8.19 -7.28
N GLN A 117 -9.54 -7.08 -8.00
CA GLN A 117 -9.08 -7.07 -9.38
C GLN A 117 -7.65 -7.61 -9.56
N VAL A 118 -6.83 -7.59 -8.50
CA VAL A 118 -5.43 -8.06 -8.54
C VAL A 118 -5.34 -9.59 -8.59
N VAL A 119 -6.34 -10.27 -8.04
CA VAL A 119 -6.39 -11.74 -7.92
C VAL A 119 -7.67 -12.32 -8.55
N GLU A 120 -8.17 -11.64 -9.60
CA GLU A 120 -9.44 -11.98 -10.24
C GLU A 120 -9.37 -13.32 -11.04
N SER A 121 -8.19 -13.68 -11.56
CA SER A 121 -7.97 -14.94 -12.25
C SER A 121 -7.22 -15.94 -11.38
N GLU A 122 -7.49 -17.24 -11.58
CA GLU A 122 -6.79 -18.34 -10.91
C GLU A 122 -5.25 -18.26 -11.12
N ARG A 123 -4.83 -17.89 -12.34
CA ARG A 123 -3.41 -17.68 -12.67
C ARG A 123 -2.80 -16.51 -11.86
N ALA A 124 -3.52 -15.41 -11.69
CA ALA A 124 -3.05 -14.27 -10.88
C ALA A 124 -2.94 -14.68 -9.40
N HIS A 125 -3.89 -15.45 -8.90
CA HIS A 125 -3.84 -15.99 -7.54
C HIS A 125 -2.65 -16.93 -7.32
N GLU A 126 -2.41 -17.89 -8.21
CA GLU A 126 -1.25 -18.78 -8.12
C GLU A 126 0.09 -18.00 -8.15
N LEU A 127 0.21 -17.03 -9.04
CA LEU A 127 1.39 -16.18 -9.12
C LEU A 127 1.58 -15.43 -7.81
N PHE A 128 0.52 -14.81 -7.27
CA PHE A 128 0.57 -14.11 -5.98
C PHE A 128 1.11 -15.02 -4.88
N LEU A 129 0.58 -16.23 -4.75
CA LEU A 129 1.05 -17.16 -3.73
C LEU A 129 2.53 -17.52 -3.90
N ARG A 130 3.00 -17.73 -5.11
CA ARG A 130 4.42 -18.03 -5.40
C ARG A 130 5.34 -16.87 -5.03
N GLU A 131 4.99 -15.63 -5.40
CA GLU A 131 5.79 -14.44 -5.08
C GLU A 131 5.81 -14.17 -3.57
N VAL A 132 4.67 -14.34 -2.90
CA VAL A 132 4.61 -14.21 -1.44
C VAL A 132 5.43 -15.29 -0.75
N GLN A 133 5.38 -16.54 -1.21
CA GLN A 133 6.20 -17.63 -0.67
C GLN A 133 7.70 -17.35 -0.84
N ALA A 134 8.10 -16.79 -1.98
CA ALA A 134 9.49 -16.40 -2.21
C ALA A 134 9.89 -15.24 -1.30
N ALA A 135 9.06 -14.19 -1.21
CA ALA A 135 9.32 -13.04 -0.32
C ALA A 135 9.38 -13.45 1.17
N ALA A 136 8.59 -14.44 1.58
CA ALA A 136 8.60 -14.96 2.96
C ALA A 136 9.92 -15.66 3.35
N GLN A 137 10.75 -16.03 2.39
CA GLN A 137 12.08 -16.60 2.65
C GLN A 137 13.15 -15.54 2.89
N LEU A 138 12.84 -14.26 2.67
CA LEU A 138 13.78 -13.16 2.86
C LEU A 138 13.80 -12.72 4.34
N HIS A 139 14.87 -13.00 5.02
CA HIS A 139 15.12 -12.59 6.41
C HIS A 139 16.37 -11.71 6.46
N HIS A 140 16.20 -10.40 6.36
CA HIS A 140 17.31 -9.46 6.36
C HIS A 140 16.91 -8.14 7.06
N PRO A 141 17.83 -7.48 7.80
CA PRO A 141 17.52 -6.23 8.51
C PRO A 141 17.01 -5.12 7.59
N ASN A 142 17.44 -5.07 6.34
CA ASN A 142 17.02 -4.07 5.36
C ASN A 142 15.84 -4.51 4.47
N ILE A 143 15.16 -5.59 4.81
CA ILE A 143 13.97 -6.06 4.10
C ILE A 143 12.82 -6.19 5.10
N VAL A 144 11.63 -5.74 4.72
CA VAL A 144 10.41 -5.91 5.52
C VAL A 144 10.02 -7.38 5.54
N LEU A 145 9.93 -7.96 6.74
CA LEU A 145 9.63 -9.36 6.94
C LEU A 145 8.15 -9.66 6.69
N ALA A 146 7.86 -10.64 5.83
CA ALA A 146 6.51 -11.18 5.67
C ALA A 146 6.25 -12.22 6.78
N TYR A 147 5.08 -12.12 7.44
CA TYR A 147 4.70 -13.00 8.54
C TYR A 147 3.69 -14.06 8.12
N ASP A 148 2.71 -13.67 7.32
CA ASP A 148 1.57 -14.51 6.93
C ASP A 148 0.93 -14.00 5.66
N ALA A 149 0.42 -14.90 4.83
CA ALA A 149 -0.40 -14.55 3.68
C ALA A 149 -1.52 -15.57 3.56
N ASN A 150 -2.74 -15.08 3.46
CA ASN A 150 -3.91 -15.96 3.45
C ASN A 150 -5.09 -15.29 2.75
N GLU A 151 -6.15 -16.06 2.56
CA GLU A 151 -7.45 -15.59 2.14
C GLU A 151 -8.45 -15.73 3.29
N LEU A 152 -9.09 -14.62 3.67
CA LEU A 152 -10.15 -14.61 4.68
C LEU A 152 -11.36 -13.85 4.14
N GLU A 153 -12.52 -14.47 4.21
CA GLU A 153 -13.78 -13.89 3.74
C GLU A 153 -13.73 -13.41 2.27
N GLY A 154 -13.00 -14.11 1.40
CA GLY A 154 -12.80 -13.75 -0.01
C GLY A 154 -11.85 -12.56 -0.21
N ARG A 155 -11.01 -12.26 0.78
CA ARG A 155 -10.00 -11.20 0.73
C ARG A 155 -8.62 -11.79 0.91
N HIS A 156 -7.80 -11.61 -0.10
CA HIS A 156 -6.38 -11.95 0.01
C HIS A 156 -5.66 -10.86 0.77
N PHE A 157 -4.78 -11.24 1.68
CA PHE A 157 -3.97 -10.32 2.45
C PHE A 157 -2.55 -10.84 2.66
N LEU A 158 -1.66 -9.90 2.91
CA LEU A 158 -0.29 -10.15 3.35
C LEU A 158 -0.08 -9.40 4.67
N ALA A 159 0.23 -10.14 5.73
CA ALA A 159 0.65 -9.57 7.01
C ALA A 159 2.17 -9.50 7.06
N MET A 160 2.70 -8.32 7.36
CA MET A 160 4.14 -8.06 7.37
C MET A 160 4.56 -7.18 8.54
N GLU A 161 5.83 -7.08 8.75
CA GLU A 161 6.45 -6.21 9.74
C GLU A 161 5.90 -4.77 9.62
N PHE A 162 5.45 -4.24 10.76
CA PHE A 162 5.10 -2.83 10.84
C PHE A 162 6.34 -2.02 11.16
N VAL A 163 6.75 -1.17 10.24
CA VAL A 163 7.86 -0.23 10.38
C VAL A 163 7.30 1.12 10.78
N ASP A 164 7.69 1.61 11.96
CA ASP A 164 7.23 2.90 12.47
C ASP A 164 8.12 4.03 11.94
N GLY A 165 7.77 4.51 10.76
CA GLY A 165 8.51 5.58 10.10
C GLY A 165 7.97 5.92 8.71
N PRO A 166 8.38 7.06 8.14
CA PRO A 166 7.97 7.47 6.81
C PRO A 166 8.69 6.67 5.73
N ASN A 167 8.10 6.58 4.55
CA ASN A 167 8.88 6.25 3.37
C ASN A 167 9.70 7.47 2.90
N LEU A 168 10.73 7.19 2.10
CA LEU A 168 11.64 8.22 1.61
C LEU A 168 10.96 9.27 0.73
N GLU A 169 9.92 8.90 -0.02
CA GLU A 169 9.18 9.87 -0.81
C GLU A 169 8.48 10.92 0.06
N ARG A 170 7.77 10.48 1.09
CA ARG A 170 7.12 11.37 2.06
C ARG A 170 8.14 12.21 2.83
N TYR A 171 9.27 11.58 3.19
CA TYR A 171 10.33 12.26 3.90
C TYR A 171 10.90 13.43 3.08
N VAL A 172 11.31 13.17 1.83
CA VAL A 172 11.89 14.18 0.93
C VAL A 172 10.86 15.26 0.57
N LYS A 173 9.61 14.89 0.31
CA LYS A 173 8.53 15.87 0.04
C LYS A 173 8.32 16.84 1.21
N LYS A 174 8.51 16.37 2.45
CA LYS A 174 8.30 17.20 3.64
C LYS A 174 9.52 18.00 4.04
N ASN A 175 10.71 17.41 3.93
CA ASN A 175 11.94 17.95 4.53
C ASN A 175 12.96 18.43 3.48
N GLY A 176 12.72 18.20 2.19
CA GLY A 176 13.68 18.45 1.14
C GLY A 176 14.67 17.28 0.94
N PRO A 177 15.70 17.48 0.10
CA PRO A 177 16.74 16.50 -0.17
C PRO A 177 17.46 16.05 1.09
N LEU A 178 17.93 14.81 1.11
CA LEU A 178 18.72 14.28 2.22
C LEU A 178 20.11 14.94 2.29
N PRO A 179 20.74 15.04 3.48
CA PRO A 179 22.20 15.21 3.56
C PRO A 179 22.91 14.15 2.74
N ILE A 180 24.04 14.50 2.13
CA ILE A 180 24.72 13.64 1.16
C ILE A 180 25.13 12.31 1.80
N GLU A 181 25.73 12.37 2.99
CA GLU A 181 26.20 11.21 3.74
C GLU A 181 25.02 10.28 4.08
N LEU A 182 23.89 10.86 4.48
CA LEU A 182 22.67 10.08 4.75
C LEU A 182 22.10 9.46 3.48
N ALA A 183 22.09 10.17 2.36
CA ALA A 183 21.65 9.61 1.08
C ALA A 183 22.53 8.42 0.67
N CYS A 184 23.86 8.52 0.84
CA CYS A 184 24.81 7.43 0.60
C CYS A 184 24.54 6.24 1.53
N GLU A 185 24.32 6.48 2.84
CA GLU A 185 24.02 5.44 3.82
C GLU A 185 22.69 4.72 3.48
N VAL A 186 21.66 5.47 3.13
CA VAL A 186 20.36 4.92 2.72
C VAL A 186 20.50 4.00 1.50
N ILE A 187 21.26 4.43 0.49
CA ILE A 187 21.47 3.63 -0.73
C ILE A 187 22.37 2.41 -0.42
N PHE A 188 23.37 2.55 0.45
CA PHE A 188 24.20 1.44 0.90
C PHE A 188 23.36 0.35 1.57
N GLN A 189 22.50 0.72 2.53
CA GLN A 189 21.61 -0.22 3.20
C GLN A 189 20.60 -0.86 2.22
N ALA A 190 20.04 -0.09 1.29
CA ALA A 190 19.15 -0.64 0.26
C ALA A 190 19.89 -1.63 -0.65
N ALA A 191 21.11 -1.30 -1.09
CA ALA A 191 21.94 -2.19 -1.89
C ALA A 191 22.31 -3.49 -1.13
N THR A 192 22.56 -3.40 0.19
CA THR A 192 22.81 -4.58 1.05
C THR A 192 21.59 -5.51 1.06
N GLY A 193 20.39 -4.96 1.20
CA GLY A 193 19.15 -5.74 1.12
C GLY A 193 18.93 -6.36 -0.26
N LEU A 194 19.23 -5.63 -1.33
CA LEU A 194 19.15 -6.13 -2.72
C LEU A 194 20.18 -7.23 -2.99
N GLN A 195 21.40 -7.13 -2.44
CA GLN A 195 22.42 -8.18 -2.57
C GLN A 195 21.93 -9.48 -1.94
N TYR A 196 21.40 -9.42 -0.72
CA TYR A 196 20.84 -10.60 -0.07
C TYR A 196 19.70 -11.24 -0.89
N ALA A 197 18.80 -10.43 -1.44
CA ALA A 197 17.71 -10.94 -2.28
C ALA A 197 18.24 -11.53 -3.59
N HIS A 198 19.24 -10.91 -4.21
CA HIS A 198 19.91 -11.39 -5.42
C HIS A 198 20.55 -12.77 -5.22
N GLU A 199 21.22 -13.01 -4.12
CA GLU A 199 21.78 -14.34 -3.74
C GLU A 199 20.69 -15.42 -3.60
N LYS A 200 19.45 -15.01 -3.33
CA LYS A 200 18.27 -15.90 -3.31
C LYS A 200 17.58 -16.00 -4.68
N GLY A 201 18.16 -15.43 -5.74
CA GLY A 201 17.59 -15.41 -7.09
C GLY A 201 16.38 -14.48 -7.26
N MET A 202 16.21 -13.50 -6.36
CA MET A 202 15.08 -12.56 -6.41
C MET A 202 15.48 -11.20 -6.96
N VAL A 203 14.58 -10.63 -7.74
CA VAL A 203 14.64 -9.26 -8.28
C VAL A 203 13.41 -8.51 -7.80
N HIS A 204 13.59 -7.28 -7.33
CA HIS A 204 12.52 -6.49 -6.72
C HIS A 204 11.55 -5.88 -7.76
N ARG A 205 12.09 -5.30 -8.84
CA ARG A 205 11.41 -4.71 -10.01
C ARG A 205 10.59 -3.44 -9.76
N ASP A 206 10.52 -2.93 -8.54
CA ASP A 206 9.79 -1.69 -8.20
C ASP A 206 10.53 -0.89 -7.11
N ILE A 207 11.86 -0.74 -7.27
CA ILE A 207 12.67 0.09 -6.36
C ILE A 207 12.37 1.56 -6.63
N LYS A 208 11.90 2.25 -5.58
CA LYS A 208 11.58 3.68 -5.59
C LYS A 208 11.51 4.24 -4.17
N PRO A 209 11.58 5.56 -3.97
CA PRO A 209 11.53 6.17 -2.64
C PRO A 209 10.29 5.80 -1.82
N ALA A 210 9.16 5.54 -2.48
CA ALA A 210 7.92 5.11 -1.81
C ALA A 210 8.01 3.72 -1.18
N ASN A 211 8.89 2.85 -1.70
CA ASN A 211 9.10 1.47 -1.25
C ASN A 211 10.31 1.31 -0.30
N LEU A 212 10.94 2.41 0.10
CA LEU A 212 12.03 2.43 1.08
C LEU A 212 11.55 3.16 2.34
N LEU A 213 11.40 2.41 3.44
CA LEU A 213 11.00 2.95 4.74
C LEU A 213 12.23 3.34 5.55
N LEU A 214 12.11 4.46 6.28
CA LEU A 214 13.07 4.87 7.28
C LEU A 214 12.56 4.49 8.67
N GLN A 215 13.34 3.72 9.40
CA GLN A 215 13.11 3.42 10.82
C GLN A 215 14.23 4.03 11.64
N GLN A 216 13.89 4.72 12.72
CA GLN A 216 14.88 5.17 13.69
C GLN A 216 14.98 4.13 14.80
N ASP A 217 16.17 3.65 15.05
CA ASP A 217 16.44 2.86 16.25
C ASP A 217 16.39 3.78 17.46
N ALA A 218 15.51 3.47 18.41
CA ALA A 218 15.30 4.29 19.61
C ALA A 218 16.56 4.36 20.51
N ASN A 219 17.46 3.38 20.41
CA ASN A 219 18.63 3.25 21.27
C ASN A 219 19.90 3.82 20.62
N SER A 220 20.12 3.59 19.34
CA SER A 220 21.36 3.94 18.64
C SER A 220 21.33 5.28 17.90
N ARG A 221 20.15 5.91 17.76
CA ARG A 221 19.92 7.09 16.90
C ARG A 221 20.32 6.87 15.45
N THR A 222 20.60 5.64 15.05
CA THR A 222 20.90 5.30 13.67
C THR A 222 19.64 5.11 12.87
N VAL A 223 19.73 5.37 11.57
CA VAL A 223 18.63 5.14 10.63
C VAL A 223 18.79 3.76 10.03
N GLN A 224 17.72 2.98 10.08
CA GLN A 224 17.59 1.72 9.38
C GLN A 224 16.66 1.90 8.18
N VAL A 225 17.12 1.44 7.02
CA VAL A 225 16.30 1.37 5.79
C VAL A 225 15.70 -0.01 5.67
N LYS A 226 14.41 -0.06 5.32
CA LYS A 226 13.72 -1.32 5.04
C LYS A 226 13.02 -1.27 3.68
N ILE A 227 13.31 -2.23 2.83
CA ILE A 227 12.71 -2.40 1.50
C ILE A 227 11.36 -3.07 1.65
N LEU A 228 10.31 -2.46 1.06
CA LEU A 228 8.94 -2.96 0.99
C LEU A 228 8.69 -3.76 -0.30
N ASP A 229 7.72 -4.66 -0.28
CA ASP A 229 6.99 -5.19 -1.43
C ASP A 229 7.85 -5.95 -2.47
N PHE A 230 8.78 -6.81 -2.05
CA PHE A 230 9.49 -7.73 -2.95
C PHE A 230 8.52 -8.59 -3.77
N GLY A 231 8.76 -8.65 -5.08
CA GLY A 231 8.07 -9.58 -6.00
C GLY A 231 6.66 -9.18 -6.42
N LEU A 232 5.98 -8.26 -5.69
CA LEU A 232 4.58 -7.91 -5.98
C LEU A 232 4.40 -7.07 -7.26
N ALA A 233 5.47 -6.59 -7.87
CA ALA A 233 5.42 -5.76 -9.08
C ALA A 233 4.88 -6.49 -10.31
N ARG A 234 5.02 -7.82 -10.39
CA ARG A 234 4.48 -8.63 -11.50
C ARG A 234 2.96 -8.58 -11.64
N PHE A 235 2.25 -8.26 -10.56
CA PHE A 235 0.77 -8.20 -10.56
C PHE A 235 0.22 -6.85 -11.00
N THR A 236 1.05 -5.82 -11.04
CA THR A 236 0.60 -4.44 -11.18
C THR A 236 1.00 -3.80 -12.48
N GLN A 237 1.91 -4.44 -13.21
CA GLN A 237 2.35 -3.89 -14.48
C GLN A 237 1.53 -4.54 -15.60
N PRO A 238 0.86 -3.75 -16.45
CA PRO A 238 0.19 -4.25 -17.63
C PRO A 238 1.23 -4.98 -18.51
N ASP A 239 0.82 -6.04 -19.16
CA ASP A 239 1.63 -6.69 -20.18
C ASP A 239 1.82 -5.72 -21.35
N TRP A 240 2.97 -5.01 -21.35
CA TRP A 240 3.29 -3.96 -22.33
C TRP A 240 3.48 -4.51 -23.75
N SER A 241 3.61 -5.84 -23.90
CA SER A 241 3.72 -6.49 -25.21
C SER A 241 2.46 -6.28 -26.08
N HIS A 242 1.31 -5.97 -25.46
CA HIS A 242 0.04 -5.66 -26.13
C HIS A 242 -0.42 -4.21 -25.90
N ALA A 243 0.44 -3.37 -25.35
CA ALA A 243 0.06 -2.03 -24.85
C ALA A 243 -0.15 -0.97 -25.95
N SER A 244 0.23 -1.22 -27.19
CA SER A 244 0.03 -0.25 -28.29
C SER A 244 -1.43 0.10 -28.57
N GLU A 245 -2.38 -0.74 -28.20
CA GLU A 245 -3.82 -0.46 -28.42
C GLU A 245 -4.60 -0.18 -27.12
N THR A 246 -4.11 -0.63 -25.95
CA THR A 246 -4.89 -0.62 -24.69
C THR A 246 -4.58 0.61 -23.81
N ILE A 247 -3.43 1.27 -23.99
CA ILE A 247 -3.04 2.47 -23.21
C ILE A 247 -3.94 3.67 -23.51
N LEU A 248 -4.50 3.74 -24.70
CA LEU A 248 -5.37 4.84 -25.13
C LEU A 248 -6.85 4.66 -24.75
N SER A 249 -7.30 3.48 -24.33
CA SER A 249 -8.73 3.16 -24.25
C SER A 249 -9.33 3.02 -22.84
N LYS A 250 -8.54 2.95 -21.76
CA LYS A 250 -9.10 2.87 -20.39
C LYS A 250 -8.47 3.91 -19.46
N GLN A 251 -9.20 5.01 -19.34
CA GLN A 251 -9.21 5.98 -18.23
C GLN A 251 -8.06 5.86 -17.21
N ASN A 252 -7.04 6.72 -17.36
CA ASN A 252 -6.17 7.34 -16.32
C ASN A 252 -5.70 6.50 -15.10
N THR A 253 -5.72 5.20 -15.12
CA THR A 253 -5.23 4.39 -14.02
C THR A 253 -3.92 3.72 -14.41
N VAL A 254 -2.86 4.53 -14.58
CA VAL A 254 -1.51 3.98 -14.71
C VAL A 254 -1.03 3.61 -13.32
N MET A 255 -0.97 2.33 -13.11
CA MET A 255 -0.47 1.71 -11.88
C MET A 255 1.06 1.72 -11.91
N GLY A 256 1.66 2.67 -11.19
CA GLY A 256 3.10 2.84 -11.05
C GLY A 256 3.58 4.19 -11.56
N THR A 257 4.58 4.75 -10.87
CA THR A 257 5.21 6.01 -11.27
C THR A 257 6.36 5.68 -12.22
N PRO A 258 6.31 6.03 -13.51
CA PRO A 258 7.35 5.66 -14.49
C PRO A 258 8.70 6.35 -14.24
N ASP A 259 8.78 7.21 -13.21
CA ASP A 259 9.96 8.02 -12.89
C ASP A 259 11.19 7.23 -12.43
N PHE A 260 11.02 5.95 -12.10
CA PHE A 260 12.07 5.07 -11.59
C PHE A 260 12.24 3.79 -12.43
N LEU A 261 11.53 3.68 -13.54
CA LEU A 261 11.50 2.48 -14.36
C LEU A 261 12.77 2.36 -15.19
N SER A 262 13.39 1.17 -15.25
CA SER A 262 14.58 0.96 -16.08
C SER A 262 14.24 0.88 -17.58
N PRO A 263 15.21 1.20 -18.48
CA PRO A 263 15.01 1.12 -19.92
C PRO A 263 14.53 -0.25 -20.41
N GLU A 264 15.07 -1.33 -19.87
CA GLU A 264 14.68 -2.71 -20.22
C GLU A 264 13.28 -3.06 -19.72
N GLN A 265 12.89 -2.61 -18.52
CA GLN A 265 11.52 -2.82 -18.01
C GLN A 265 10.46 -2.17 -18.90
N SER A 266 10.81 -1.08 -19.58
CA SER A 266 9.88 -0.44 -20.51
C SER A 266 9.66 -1.23 -21.81
N LYS A 267 10.53 -2.22 -22.09
CA LYS A 267 10.50 -3.07 -23.30
C LYS A 267 9.91 -4.44 -22.99
N ASP A 268 10.48 -5.12 -22.01
CA ASP A 268 10.01 -6.45 -21.55
C ASP A 268 10.31 -6.64 -20.06
N LEU A 269 9.27 -6.89 -19.30
CA LEU A 269 9.38 -7.15 -17.87
C LEU A 269 9.95 -8.53 -17.54
N HIS A 270 9.87 -9.47 -18.49
CA HIS A 270 10.33 -10.84 -18.28
C HIS A 270 11.85 -10.95 -18.36
N GLU A 271 12.49 -10.08 -19.12
CA GLU A 271 13.96 -10.04 -19.30
C GLU A 271 14.70 -9.20 -18.25
N THR A 272 14.03 -8.75 -17.19
CA THR A 272 14.62 -7.90 -16.15
C THR A 272 15.38 -8.71 -15.11
N ASP A 273 16.62 -8.33 -14.86
CA ASP A 273 17.49 -8.87 -13.82
C ASP A 273 17.83 -7.83 -12.74
N ILE A 274 18.75 -8.14 -11.83
CA ILE A 274 19.15 -7.26 -10.71
C ILE A 274 19.65 -5.89 -11.18
N ARG A 275 20.18 -5.78 -12.41
CA ARG A 275 20.68 -4.52 -12.97
C ARG A 275 19.56 -3.52 -13.25
N SER A 276 18.31 -4.01 -13.38
CA SER A 276 17.12 -3.15 -13.43
C SER A 276 16.85 -2.50 -12.07
N ASP A 277 16.99 -3.25 -10.97
CA ASP A 277 16.87 -2.70 -9.63
C ASP A 277 17.97 -1.69 -9.33
N LEU A 278 19.21 -1.93 -9.82
CA LEU A 278 20.32 -1.01 -9.69
C LEU A 278 20.07 0.32 -10.44
N TYR A 279 19.45 0.28 -11.62
CA TYR A 279 19.03 1.50 -12.33
C TYR A 279 17.98 2.28 -11.52
N SER A 280 16.96 1.60 -11.05
CA SER A 280 15.89 2.20 -10.23
C SER A 280 16.43 2.77 -8.92
N LEU A 281 17.44 2.10 -8.33
CA LEU A 281 18.18 2.59 -7.16
C LEU A 281 18.99 3.85 -7.50
N GLY A 282 19.56 3.94 -8.70
CA GLY A 282 20.22 5.14 -9.22
C GLY A 282 19.26 6.32 -9.36
N CYS A 283 18.09 6.10 -9.94
CA CYS A 283 17.02 7.11 -10.00
C CYS A 283 16.55 7.54 -8.60
N THR A 284 16.47 6.59 -7.68
CA THR A 284 16.16 6.88 -6.27
C THR A 284 17.24 7.72 -5.63
N PHE A 285 18.52 7.39 -5.83
CA PHE A 285 19.65 8.14 -5.31
C PHE A 285 19.68 9.58 -5.84
N HIS A 286 19.45 9.76 -7.15
CA HIS A 286 19.29 11.08 -7.76
C HIS A 286 18.18 11.87 -7.02
N TYR A 287 17.02 11.27 -6.82
CA TYR A 287 15.90 11.91 -6.11
C TYR A 287 16.25 12.27 -4.66
N LEU A 288 16.93 11.41 -3.93
CA LEU A 288 17.32 11.67 -2.54
C LEU A 288 18.31 12.82 -2.43
N LEU A 289 19.23 12.96 -3.38
CA LEU A 289 20.23 14.03 -3.41
C LEU A 289 19.67 15.38 -3.87
N THR A 290 18.72 15.38 -4.80
CA THR A 290 18.27 16.62 -5.47
C THR A 290 16.84 17.04 -5.10
N GLY A 291 16.02 16.13 -4.57
CA GLY A 291 14.58 16.34 -4.36
C GLY A 291 13.76 16.25 -5.66
N GLN A 292 14.40 15.98 -6.81
CA GLN A 292 13.76 15.92 -8.12
C GLN A 292 13.98 14.54 -8.75
N VAL A 293 12.95 14.07 -9.48
CA VAL A 293 13.11 12.86 -10.31
C VAL A 293 14.04 13.15 -11.47
N PRO A 294 14.76 12.12 -12.02
CA PRO A 294 15.71 12.33 -13.11
C PRO A 294 15.11 13.01 -14.36
N PHE A 295 13.86 12.70 -14.67
CA PHE A 295 13.13 13.21 -15.84
C PHE A 295 11.80 13.83 -15.42
N PRO A 296 11.77 15.08 -14.94
CA PRO A 296 10.56 15.73 -14.44
C PRO A 296 9.63 16.15 -15.60
N GLY A 297 8.32 16.18 -15.31
CA GLY A 297 7.28 16.61 -16.28
C GLY A 297 7.04 15.59 -17.40
N GLY A 298 6.26 16.00 -18.40
CA GLY A 298 5.88 15.16 -19.53
C GLY A 298 4.82 14.10 -19.23
N SER A 299 4.38 13.43 -20.29
CA SER A 299 3.48 12.27 -20.20
C SER A 299 4.26 11.02 -19.79
N ILE A 300 3.54 9.94 -19.50
CA ILE A 300 4.14 8.62 -19.21
C ILE A 300 5.03 8.16 -20.36
N VAL A 301 4.55 8.32 -21.59
CA VAL A 301 5.30 7.95 -22.80
C VAL A 301 6.58 8.77 -22.92
N ASP A 302 6.51 10.09 -22.66
CA ASP A 302 7.69 10.95 -22.66
C ASP A 302 8.73 10.49 -21.65
N LYS A 303 8.30 10.13 -20.44
CA LYS A 303 9.19 9.61 -19.40
C LYS A 303 9.87 8.31 -19.81
N LEU A 304 9.12 7.36 -20.40
CA LEU A 304 9.67 6.11 -20.91
C LEU A 304 10.71 6.36 -22.02
N ILE A 305 10.45 7.31 -22.93
CA ILE A 305 11.39 7.69 -23.97
C ILE A 305 12.68 8.27 -23.36
N ARG A 306 12.55 9.16 -22.37
CA ARG A 306 13.70 9.78 -21.69
C ARG A 306 14.53 8.74 -20.92
N HIS A 307 13.90 7.83 -20.19
CA HIS A 307 14.60 6.73 -19.53
C HIS A 307 15.41 5.89 -20.52
N ASN A 308 14.92 5.71 -21.76
CA ASN A 308 15.60 4.94 -22.80
C ASN A 308 16.71 5.70 -23.51
N LYS A 309 16.60 7.04 -23.69
CA LYS A 309 17.42 7.79 -24.66
C LYS A 309 18.17 8.98 -24.07
N GLU A 310 17.63 9.62 -23.01
CA GLU A 310 18.20 10.88 -22.51
C GLU A 310 19.05 10.62 -21.26
N GLU A 311 20.17 11.33 -21.14
CA GLU A 311 20.93 11.40 -19.91
C GLU A 311 20.24 12.35 -18.93
N ALA A 312 20.19 11.98 -17.66
CA ALA A 312 19.69 12.88 -16.63
C ALA A 312 20.71 13.98 -16.35
N VAL A 313 20.23 15.14 -15.93
CA VAL A 313 21.12 16.22 -15.46
C VAL A 313 21.95 15.69 -14.29
N PRO A 314 23.30 15.84 -14.33
CA PRO A 314 24.17 15.37 -13.26
C PRO A 314 23.79 15.94 -11.90
N VAL A 315 23.85 15.12 -10.84
CA VAL A 315 23.43 15.53 -9.50
C VAL A 315 24.33 16.62 -8.90
N ASP A 316 25.60 16.69 -9.30
CA ASP A 316 26.58 17.73 -8.92
C ASP A 316 26.31 19.07 -9.61
N GLU A 317 25.65 19.08 -10.76
CA GLU A 317 25.15 20.30 -11.39
C GLU A 317 23.87 20.82 -10.71
N LEU A 318 22.94 19.91 -10.33
CA LEU A 318 21.69 20.27 -9.66
C LEU A 318 21.92 20.68 -8.19
N ARG A 319 22.90 20.07 -7.53
CA ARG A 319 23.28 20.34 -6.15
C ARG A 319 24.78 20.51 -6.02
N PRO A 320 25.30 21.74 -6.17
CA PRO A 320 26.70 22.03 -5.89
C PRO A 320 27.06 21.59 -4.48
N GLY A 321 28.12 20.82 -4.32
CA GLY A 321 28.54 20.23 -3.04
C GLY A 321 28.40 18.70 -3.00
N VAL A 322 27.69 18.09 -3.95
CA VAL A 322 27.76 16.62 -4.15
C VAL A 322 29.16 16.28 -4.69
N PRO A 323 29.92 15.38 -4.00
CA PRO A 323 31.22 14.96 -4.49
C PRO A 323 31.11 14.32 -5.87
N LYS A 324 32.08 14.63 -6.75
CA LYS A 324 32.10 14.07 -8.11
C LYS A 324 32.06 12.54 -8.11
N THR A 325 32.73 11.91 -7.17
CA THR A 325 32.69 10.44 -6.98
C THR A 325 31.28 9.91 -6.76
N VAL A 326 30.46 10.61 -5.96
CA VAL A 326 29.05 10.25 -5.73
C VAL A 326 28.22 10.50 -6.99
N ALA A 327 28.46 11.62 -7.70
CA ALA A 327 27.77 11.90 -8.97
C ALA A 327 28.10 10.85 -10.05
N ASP A 328 29.35 10.39 -10.11
CA ASP A 328 29.77 9.33 -11.04
C ASP A 328 29.14 7.97 -10.71
N ILE A 329 28.92 7.66 -9.43
CA ILE A 329 28.17 6.47 -8.99
C ILE A 329 26.73 6.56 -9.50
N VAL A 330 26.04 7.69 -9.28
CA VAL A 330 24.66 7.89 -9.75
C VAL A 330 24.58 7.73 -11.27
N ARG A 331 25.51 8.35 -12.00
CA ARG A 331 25.57 8.27 -13.48
C ARG A 331 25.76 6.82 -13.94
N LYS A 332 26.68 6.06 -13.32
CA LYS A 332 26.92 4.66 -13.66
C LYS A 332 25.71 3.77 -13.37
N LEU A 333 25.03 3.97 -12.25
CA LEU A 333 23.77 3.26 -11.94
C LEU A 333 22.72 3.51 -13.03
N MET A 334 22.61 4.76 -13.52
CA MET A 334 21.61 5.17 -14.49
C MET A 334 22.05 5.00 -15.95
N ALA A 335 23.14 4.30 -16.22
CA ALA A 335 23.58 3.99 -17.59
C ALA A 335 22.48 3.22 -18.34
N LYS A 336 22.29 3.55 -19.62
CA LYS A 336 21.16 3.02 -20.42
C LYS A 336 21.27 1.53 -20.69
N LYS A 337 22.49 1.05 -21.02
CA LYS A 337 22.74 -0.37 -21.22
C LYS A 337 23.02 -1.05 -19.86
N PRO A 338 22.36 -2.17 -19.54
CA PRO A 338 22.64 -2.90 -18.31
C PRO A 338 24.13 -3.30 -18.16
N THR A 339 24.84 -3.56 -19.26
CA THR A 339 26.27 -3.91 -19.27
C THR A 339 27.20 -2.78 -18.80
N ASP A 340 26.74 -1.53 -18.88
CA ASP A 340 27.55 -0.35 -18.52
C ASP A 340 27.33 0.03 -17.04
N ARG A 341 26.40 -0.64 -16.35
CA ARG A 341 26.10 -0.44 -14.92
C ARG A 341 27.01 -1.30 -14.03
N PHE A 342 26.84 -1.18 -12.72
CA PHE A 342 27.30 -2.21 -11.78
C PHE A 342 26.58 -3.52 -12.12
N GLN A 343 27.30 -4.64 -12.07
CA GLN A 343 26.72 -5.93 -12.44
C GLN A 343 26.00 -6.60 -11.28
N THR A 344 26.45 -6.32 -10.06
CA THR A 344 25.84 -6.80 -8.81
C THR A 344 25.67 -5.64 -7.84
N PRO A 345 24.76 -5.75 -6.84
CA PRO A 345 24.72 -4.79 -5.75
C PRO A 345 26.03 -4.75 -4.94
N ASP A 346 26.77 -5.84 -4.86
CA ASP A 346 28.07 -5.88 -4.19
C ASP A 346 29.11 -4.98 -4.86
N ASP A 347 29.13 -4.92 -6.20
CA ASP A 347 29.98 -3.97 -6.94
C ASP A 347 29.67 -2.51 -6.55
N LEU A 348 28.39 -2.18 -6.32
CA LEU A 348 27.98 -0.86 -5.84
C LEU A 348 28.42 -0.63 -4.39
N LEU A 349 28.24 -1.62 -3.50
CA LEU A 349 28.61 -1.53 -2.09
C LEU A 349 30.10 -1.19 -1.94
N ASN A 350 30.95 -1.84 -2.71
CA ASN A 350 32.41 -1.64 -2.68
C ASN A 350 32.82 -0.18 -2.99
N VAL A 351 32.14 0.49 -3.94
CA VAL A 351 32.46 1.87 -4.30
C VAL A 351 31.75 2.89 -3.45
N LEU A 352 30.62 2.53 -2.85
CA LEU A 352 29.82 3.43 -2.02
C LEU A 352 30.27 3.44 -0.55
N ALA A 353 30.89 2.38 -0.06
CA ALA A 353 31.35 2.22 1.31
C ALA A 353 32.15 3.42 1.88
N PRO A 354 33.09 4.07 1.12
CA PRO A 354 33.81 5.24 1.62
C PRO A 354 32.93 6.47 1.85
N HIS A 355 31.72 6.52 1.29
CA HIS A 355 30.76 7.61 1.38
C HIS A 355 29.59 7.32 2.32
N ALA A 356 29.40 6.07 2.69
CA ALA A 356 28.36 5.57 3.60
C ALA A 356 28.93 5.44 5.02
N ALA A 357 29.20 6.55 5.69
CA ALA A 357 29.51 6.49 7.11
C ALA A 357 28.22 6.29 7.90
N PRO A 358 28.19 5.43 8.94
CA PRO A 358 27.06 5.37 9.87
C PRO A 358 26.91 6.76 10.49
N SER A 359 26.02 7.55 9.94
CA SER A 359 25.79 8.90 10.39
C SER A 359 25.09 8.81 11.73
N MET A 360 25.81 9.06 12.82
CA MET A 360 25.20 9.50 14.07
C MET A 360 24.61 10.90 13.82
N MET A 361 23.46 10.95 13.17
CA MET A 361 22.73 12.19 12.97
C MET A 361 21.90 12.47 14.19
N ASP A 362 22.12 13.61 14.78
CA ASP A 362 21.24 14.14 15.82
C ASP A 362 19.97 14.68 15.14
N TRP A 363 18.99 13.81 14.97
CA TRP A 363 17.68 14.12 14.38
C TRP A 363 16.89 15.13 15.22
N THR A 364 17.34 15.42 16.45
CA THR A 364 16.65 16.33 17.37
C THR A 364 16.84 17.80 17.00
N THR A 365 17.89 18.14 16.23
CA THR A 365 18.23 19.53 15.92
C THR A 365 17.72 20.03 14.58
N THR A 366 17.39 19.11 13.63
CA THR A 366 17.02 19.51 12.26
C THR A 366 15.60 19.08 11.84
N THR A 367 14.97 18.18 12.60
CA THR A 367 13.58 17.72 12.31
C THR A 367 12.84 17.50 13.62
N PRO A 368 11.52 17.78 13.67
CA PRO A 368 10.69 17.21 14.74
C PRO A 368 10.93 15.70 14.73
N SER A 369 11.23 15.13 15.90
CA SER A 369 11.51 13.72 16.10
C SER A 369 10.64 12.83 15.16
N LEU A 370 11.25 11.89 14.43
CA LEU A 370 10.50 10.89 13.64
C LEU A 370 9.41 10.21 14.47
N SER A 371 9.63 10.09 15.79
CA SER A 371 8.62 9.66 16.76
C SER A 371 7.43 10.62 16.87
N SER A 372 7.57 11.91 16.52
CA SER A 372 6.45 12.85 16.46
C SER A 372 5.67 12.77 15.15
N LEU A 373 6.24 12.16 14.11
CA LEU A 373 5.55 11.87 12.85
C LEU A 373 4.69 10.59 12.95
N GLY A 374 5.00 9.69 13.88
CA GLY A 374 4.25 8.48 14.18
C GLY A 374 3.50 8.52 15.52
N ARG A 375 3.98 9.31 16.48
CA ARG A 375 3.19 9.66 17.67
C ARG A 375 2.27 10.81 17.28
N ILE A 376 1.08 10.48 16.90
CA ILE A 376 -0.03 11.40 17.00
C ILE A 376 -0.18 11.63 18.49
N SER A 377 0.44 12.72 18.99
CA SER A 377 0.19 13.19 20.34
C SER A 377 -1.32 13.33 20.53
N SER A 378 -1.77 12.93 21.71
CA SER A 378 -3.17 12.91 22.14
C SER A 378 -3.79 14.32 22.27
N GLU A 379 -3.12 15.35 21.82
CA GLU A 379 -3.56 16.73 21.87
C GLU A 379 -4.06 17.15 20.50
N ASN A 380 -5.34 17.48 20.47
CA ASN A 380 -6.16 18.05 19.40
C ASN A 380 -6.62 17.06 18.31
N ILE A 381 -7.81 16.49 18.56
CA ILE A 381 -8.72 16.09 17.49
C ILE A 381 -9.32 17.40 16.94
N GLU A 382 -8.55 18.17 16.18
CA GLU A 382 -9.12 19.12 15.23
C GLU A 382 -9.68 18.32 14.08
N LEU A 383 -10.96 18.08 14.15
CA LEU A 383 -11.77 17.76 12.97
C LEU A 383 -11.84 19.07 12.18
N PRO A 384 -11.80 19.06 10.85
CA PRO A 384 -11.78 20.30 10.08
C PRO A 384 -12.90 21.23 10.54
N GLU A 385 -12.56 22.41 11.05
CA GLU A 385 -13.46 23.54 11.11
C GLU A 385 -13.89 23.88 9.67
N GLU A 386 -15.09 24.42 9.55
CA GLU A 386 -15.65 24.93 8.30
C GLU A 386 -14.59 25.76 7.56
N VAL A 387 -14.14 25.25 6.42
CA VAL A 387 -13.35 26.04 5.48
C VAL A 387 -14.32 27.04 4.87
N GLN A 388 -14.21 28.31 5.28
CA GLN A 388 -14.79 29.42 4.53
C GLN A 388 -14.18 29.38 3.13
N VAL A 389 -15.03 29.17 2.14
CA VAL A 389 -14.67 29.14 0.74
C VAL A 389 -14.49 30.57 0.26
N ASP A 390 -13.24 31.02 0.17
CA ASP A 390 -12.92 32.16 -0.68
C ASP A 390 -13.07 31.72 -2.14
N THR A 391 -13.99 32.37 -2.82
CA THR A 391 -14.31 32.17 -4.22
C THR A 391 -13.28 32.83 -5.11
N GLU A 392 -12.29 32.04 -5.60
CA GLU A 392 -11.67 32.29 -6.92
C GLU A 392 -11.27 30.98 -7.60
N PRO A 393 -11.45 30.84 -8.91
CA PRO A 393 -11.38 29.55 -9.58
C PRO A 393 -9.94 29.23 -10.00
N ARG A 394 -9.28 28.36 -9.25
CA ARG A 394 -8.06 27.68 -9.72
C ARG A 394 -8.32 26.19 -9.85
N ALA A 395 -8.29 25.71 -11.08
CA ALA A 395 -8.38 24.30 -11.42
C ALA A 395 -7.31 23.49 -10.68
N GLN A 396 -7.70 22.72 -9.67
CA GLN A 396 -6.89 21.68 -9.08
C GLN A 396 -7.76 20.48 -8.67
N THR A 397 -7.57 19.43 -9.44
CA THR A 397 -7.61 17.99 -9.11
C THR A 397 -8.62 17.50 -8.07
N SER A 398 -9.69 16.99 -8.59
CA SER A 398 -10.76 16.21 -7.95
C SER A 398 -10.32 14.80 -7.51
N THR A 399 -9.42 14.64 -6.55
CA THR A 399 -8.95 13.30 -6.12
C THR A 399 -9.48 12.86 -4.75
N GLN A 400 -10.23 13.70 -4.04
CA GLN A 400 -10.68 13.37 -2.66
C GLN A 400 -12.14 12.92 -2.52
N ILE A 401 -12.97 12.97 -3.58
CA ILE A 401 -14.41 12.67 -3.50
C ILE A 401 -14.73 11.22 -3.92
N SER A 402 -13.82 10.55 -4.64
CA SER A 402 -14.01 9.17 -5.12
C SER A 402 -14.01 8.10 -4.02
N ASP A 403 -13.45 8.40 -2.85
CA ASP A 403 -13.12 7.36 -1.85
C ASP A 403 -14.31 6.86 -1.02
N ALA A 404 -15.34 7.68 -0.83
CA ALA A 404 -16.52 7.27 -0.07
C ALA A 404 -17.48 6.42 -0.92
N GLU A 405 -17.64 6.75 -2.21
CA GLU A 405 -18.49 6.00 -3.14
C GLU A 405 -17.90 4.64 -3.51
N SER A 406 -16.58 4.55 -3.73
CA SER A 406 -15.93 3.28 -4.04
C SER A 406 -16.02 2.23 -2.91
N ILE A 407 -16.17 2.71 -1.67
CA ILE A 407 -16.30 1.84 -0.49
C ILE A 407 -17.75 1.36 -0.31
N LEU A 408 -18.74 2.19 -0.65
CA LEU A 408 -20.15 1.81 -0.63
C LEU A 408 -20.48 0.81 -1.75
N ASP A 409 -19.97 1.05 -2.95
CA ASP A 409 -20.13 0.13 -4.09
C ASP A 409 -19.50 -1.24 -3.81
N TRP A 410 -18.34 -1.26 -3.13
CA TRP A 410 -17.67 -2.51 -2.81
C TRP A 410 -18.44 -3.37 -1.78
N VAL A 411 -19.14 -2.77 -0.81
CA VAL A 411 -20.01 -3.49 0.15
C VAL A 411 -21.26 -4.03 -0.53
N ASP A 412 -21.85 -3.25 -1.45
CA ASP A 412 -23.09 -3.64 -2.15
C ASP A 412 -22.85 -4.70 -3.25
N VAL A 413 -21.72 -4.63 -3.96
CA VAL A 413 -21.31 -5.67 -4.92
C VAL A 413 -21.14 -7.02 -4.23
N ASN A 414 -20.50 -7.04 -3.06
CA ASN A 414 -20.27 -8.28 -2.30
C ASN A 414 -21.59 -8.84 -1.71
N ARG A 415 -22.55 -7.98 -1.33
CA ARG A 415 -23.89 -8.41 -0.89
C ARG A 415 -24.69 -9.06 -2.02
N LYS A 416 -24.62 -8.51 -3.24
CA LYS A 416 -25.26 -9.06 -4.45
C LYS A 416 -24.60 -10.37 -4.87
N GLN A 417 -23.30 -10.48 -4.78
CA GLN A 417 -22.54 -11.69 -5.16
C GLN A 417 -22.81 -12.86 -4.19
N ARG A 418 -22.86 -12.61 -2.87
CA ARG A 418 -23.25 -13.63 -1.86
C ARG A 418 -24.69 -14.14 -2.08
N ARG A 419 -25.63 -13.27 -2.50
CA ARG A 419 -26.99 -13.69 -2.84
C ARG A 419 -27.02 -14.54 -4.13
N ARG A 420 -26.16 -14.26 -5.12
CA ARG A 420 -26.03 -15.08 -6.34
C ARG A 420 -25.40 -16.44 -6.03
N VAL A 421 -24.29 -16.50 -5.29
CA VAL A 421 -23.64 -17.75 -4.91
C VAL A 421 -24.58 -18.65 -4.08
N ARG A 422 -25.30 -18.09 -3.08
CA ARG A 422 -26.31 -18.86 -2.32
C ARG A 422 -27.42 -19.40 -3.20
N ARG A 423 -27.89 -18.63 -4.19
CA ARG A 423 -28.90 -19.11 -5.16
C ARG A 423 -28.34 -20.19 -6.08
N PHE A 424 -27.10 -20.10 -6.51
CA PHE A 424 -26.42 -21.13 -7.32
C PHE A 424 -26.22 -22.43 -6.53
N VAL A 425 -25.72 -22.34 -5.30
CA VAL A 425 -25.55 -23.50 -4.41
C VAL A 425 -26.90 -24.17 -4.11
N LEU A 426 -27.93 -23.39 -3.83
CA LEU A 426 -29.27 -23.93 -3.60
C LEU A 426 -29.85 -24.63 -4.85
N ALA A 427 -29.66 -24.04 -6.03
CA ALA A 427 -30.08 -24.61 -7.29
C ALA A 427 -29.30 -25.91 -7.64
N ALA A 428 -27.99 -25.95 -7.37
CA ALA A 428 -27.16 -27.12 -7.55
C ALA A 428 -27.57 -28.28 -6.63
N VAL A 429 -27.85 -27.98 -5.35
CA VAL A 429 -28.33 -28.98 -4.37
C VAL A 429 -29.70 -29.53 -4.78
N LEU A 430 -30.62 -28.70 -5.27
CA LEU A 430 -31.93 -29.12 -5.76
C LEU A 430 -31.81 -29.99 -7.03
N ALA A 431 -30.91 -29.64 -7.95
CA ALA A 431 -30.67 -30.41 -9.17
C ALA A 431 -30.07 -31.77 -8.85
N LEU A 432 -29.11 -31.87 -7.94
CA LEU A 432 -28.54 -33.14 -7.47
C LEU A 432 -29.59 -34.01 -6.74
N GLY A 433 -30.46 -33.41 -5.96
CA GLY A 433 -31.58 -34.10 -5.30
C GLY A 433 -32.56 -34.69 -6.28
N LEU A 434 -32.92 -33.93 -7.36
CA LEU A 434 -33.77 -34.42 -8.44
C LEU A 434 -33.12 -35.56 -9.24
N LEU A 435 -31.82 -35.46 -9.52
CA LEU A 435 -31.06 -36.51 -10.20
C LEU A 435 -31.01 -37.80 -9.35
N GLY A 436 -30.84 -37.68 -8.06
CA GLY A 436 -30.89 -38.80 -7.11
C GLY A 436 -32.24 -39.50 -7.08
N LEU A 437 -33.34 -38.73 -7.14
CA LEU A 437 -34.71 -39.29 -7.19
C LEU A 437 -35.00 -40.02 -8.51
N THR A 438 -34.50 -39.49 -9.65
CA THR A 438 -34.66 -40.15 -10.96
C THR A 438 -33.86 -41.47 -11.03
N VAL A 439 -32.64 -41.48 -10.53
CA VAL A 439 -31.81 -42.71 -10.47
C VAL A 439 -32.45 -43.76 -9.55
N ALA A 440 -32.96 -43.35 -8.37
CA ALA A 440 -33.66 -44.24 -7.46
C ALA A 440 -34.95 -44.82 -8.10
N GLY A 441 -35.69 -43.98 -8.84
CA GLY A 441 -36.89 -44.41 -9.58
C GLY A 441 -36.58 -45.43 -10.68
N VAL A 442 -35.50 -45.21 -11.43
CA VAL A 442 -35.05 -46.15 -12.49
C VAL A 442 -34.58 -47.48 -11.88
N LEU A 443 -33.84 -47.44 -10.78
CA LEU A 443 -33.39 -48.67 -10.09
C LEU A 443 -34.56 -49.45 -9.49
N ALA A 444 -35.55 -48.76 -8.91
CA ALA A 444 -36.78 -49.41 -8.42
C ALA A 444 -37.59 -50.03 -9.55
N TRP A 445 -37.70 -49.38 -10.71
CA TRP A 445 -38.38 -49.92 -11.90
C TRP A 445 -37.68 -51.16 -12.45
N ILE A 446 -36.34 -51.17 -12.53
CA ILE A 446 -35.55 -52.34 -12.94
C ILE A 446 -35.75 -53.49 -11.95
N TRP A 447 -35.77 -53.23 -10.66
CA TRP A 447 -35.93 -54.24 -9.60
C TRP A 447 -37.34 -54.87 -9.59
N LEU A 448 -38.38 -54.08 -9.83
CA LEU A 448 -39.75 -54.56 -9.93
C LEU A 448 -40.06 -55.31 -11.26
N GLY A 449 -39.30 -55.03 -12.33
CA GLY A 449 -39.47 -55.69 -13.63
C GLY A 449 -38.73 -57.05 -13.79
N THR A 450 -37.88 -57.42 -12.82
CA THR A 450 -37.08 -58.63 -12.79
C THR A 450 -37.55 -59.70 -11.79
N ALA A 451 -38.73 -59.51 -11.18
CA ALA A 451 -39.33 -60.53 -10.31
C ALA A 451 -40.03 -61.59 -11.20
N PRO A 452 -39.78 -62.94 -11.04
CA PRO A 452 -40.35 -64.01 -11.85
C PRO A 452 -41.85 -64.19 -11.60
#